data_2aff7d8dd059c0a8a6c2b33c78287d75
#
_entry.id   2aff7d8dd059c0a8a6c2b33c78287d75
#
_cell.length_a   1.000
_cell.length_b   1.000
_cell.length_c   1.000
_cell.angle_alpha   90.00
_cell.angle_beta   90.00
_cell.angle_gamma   90.00
#
_symmetry.space_group_name_H-M   'P 1'
#
loop_
_entity.id
_entity.type
_entity.pdbx_description
1 polymer ?
#
loop_
_entity_poly.entity_id
_entity_poly.type
_entity_poly.pdbx_seq_one_letter_code
_entity_poly.pdbx_strand_id
1 'polypeptide(L)'
;LQQAEALFKKRFLSCNELPFGWARMALGDISDMSAGGDKPQIISNQKTKEHQYPVYSNGISDEGLYGFTTDYKISAESVTVSARGTIGFVCLRHIPYTPIVRLVTLVPHTNIVSAKYLYLWLKSVPIHGTGTTQQQLTVPDFRKTEILIPPKADMSEFTETVNSLFQQVWANQEENTKLADIRDTLLPRLMSGELDVSSIEI
;
A
#
# COMPACT_ATOMS: atom_id res chain seq x y z
N LEU A 1 8.90 5.84 6.52
CA LEU A 1 7.78 5.01 6.99
C LEU A 1 7.83 4.81 8.51
N GLN A 2 8.97 4.43 9.10
CA GLN A 2 9.13 4.21 10.55
C GLN A 2 8.68 5.41 11.40
N GLN A 3 8.94 6.65 10.95
CA GLN A 3 8.48 7.85 11.65
C GLN A 3 6.95 7.97 11.68
N ALA A 4 6.27 7.66 10.57
CA ALA A 4 4.81 7.67 10.52
C ALA A 4 4.20 6.59 11.43
N GLU A 5 4.80 5.39 11.48
CA GLU A 5 4.39 4.30 12.38
C GLU A 5 4.61 4.67 13.85
N ALA A 6 5.74 5.29 14.19
CA ALA A 6 6.04 5.73 15.55
C ALA A 6 5.05 6.83 16.00
N LEU A 7 4.77 7.79 15.13
CA LEU A 7 3.80 8.85 15.39
C LEU A 7 2.39 8.26 15.61
N PHE A 8 1.98 7.33 14.74
CA PHE A 8 0.70 6.65 14.86
C PHE A 8 0.58 5.90 16.20
N LYS A 9 1.58 5.08 16.54
CA LYS A 9 1.60 4.33 17.80
C LYS A 9 1.52 5.25 19.01
N LYS A 10 2.33 6.31 19.02
CA LYS A 10 2.35 7.29 20.12
C LYS A 10 0.99 7.97 20.29
N ARG A 11 0.33 8.34 19.19
CA ARG A 11 -0.90 9.14 19.25
C ARG A 11 -2.15 8.28 19.49
N PHE A 12 -2.20 7.08 18.92
CA PHE A 12 -3.45 6.32 18.82
C PHE A 12 -3.44 4.94 19.51
N LEU A 13 -2.26 4.40 19.84
CA LEU A 13 -2.18 3.08 20.48
C LEU A 13 -1.65 3.12 21.92
N SER A 14 -1.28 4.28 22.43
CA SER A 14 -0.71 4.41 23.79
C SER A 14 -1.78 4.55 24.89
N CYS A 15 -3.06 4.61 24.55
CA CYS A 15 -4.15 4.77 25.51
C CYS A 15 -4.73 3.41 25.90
N ASN A 16 -4.79 3.10 27.20
CA ASN A 16 -5.42 1.87 27.72
C ASN A 16 -6.95 1.94 27.73
N GLU A 17 -7.53 3.14 27.67
CA GLU A 17 -8.97 3.37 27.62
C GLU A 17 -9.34 4.12 26.35
N LEU A 18 -10.59 3.93 25.90
CA LEU A 18 -11.11 4.64 24.73
C LEU A 18 -11.24 6.14 25.05
N PRO A 19 -10.47 7.01 24.39
CA PRO A 19 -10.52 8.44 24.67
C PRO A 19 -11.92 9.02 24.35
N PHE A 20 -12.26 10.12 25.00
CA PHE A 20 -13.51 10.81 24.73
C PHE A 20 -13.63 11.25 23.27
N GLY A 21 -14.79 11.03 22.67
CA GLY A 21 -15.06 11.39 21.27
C GLY A 21 -14.60 10.39 20.22
N TRP A 22 -13.95 9.28 20.63
CA TRP A 22 -13.60 8.21 19.72
C TRP A 22 -14.79 7.28 19.47
N ALA A 23 -14.85 6.70 18.27
CA ALA A 23 -15.87 5.73 17.89
C ALA A 23 -15.25 4.39 17.49
N ARG A 24 -15.96 3.29 17.77
CA ARG A 24 -15.70 1.98 17.17
C ARG A 24 -16.57 1.84 15.93
N MET A 25 -15.98 1.55 14.79
CA MET A 25 -16.70 1.36 13.53
C MET A 25 -16.18 0.10 12.82
N ALA A 26 -17.05 -0.59 12.11
CA ALA A 26 -16.62 -1.72 11.30
C ALA A 26 -15.92 -1.24 10.01
N LEU A 27 -14.94 -1.99 9.51
CA LEU A 27 -14.25 -1.66 8.26
C LEU A 27 -15.21 -1.49 7.09
N GLY A 28 -16.30 -2.27 7.07
CA GLY A 28 -17.31 -2.18 6.04
C GLY A 28 -18.19 -0.92 6.06
N ASP A 29 -18.19 -0.19 7.19
CA ASP A 29 -18.94 1.07 7.34
C ASP A 29 -18.10 2.29 6.94
N ILE A 30 -16.77 2.13 6.95
CA ILE A 30 -15.83 3.22 6.69
C ILE A 30 -15.08 3.09 5.36
N SER A 31 -15.30 1.99 4.63
CA SER A 31 -14.62 1.73 3.35
C SER A 31 -15.44 0.85 2.41
N ASP A 32 -15.30 1.12 1.11
CA ASP A 32 -15.75 0.19 0.08
C ASP A 32 -14.73 -0.94 -0.06
N MET A 33 -15.20 -2.16 0.19
CA MET A 33 -14.33 -3.34 0.21
C MET A 33 -14.65 -4.27 -0.96
N SER A 34 -13.61 -4.71 -1.65
CA SER A 34 -13.71 -5.65 -2.77
C SER A 34 -12.59 -6.68 -2.76
N ALA A 35 -12.86 -7.86 -3.31
CA ALA A 35 -11.81 -8.83 -3.62
C ALA A 35 -11.17 -8.52 -4.97
N GLY A 36 -9.88 -8.79 -5.11
CA GLY A 36 -9.18 -8.72 -6.38
C GLY A 36 -9.80 -9.67 -7.42
N GLY A 37 -9.90 -9.20 -8.64
CA GLY A 37 -10.49 -9.94 -9.77
C GLY A 37 -9.50 -10.84 -10.47
N ASP A 38 -9.91 -11.29 -11.66
CA ASP A 38 -9.06 -12.08 -12.53
C ASP A 38 -7.89 -11.26 -13.07
N LYS A 39 -6.83 -11.98 -13.41
CA LYS A 39 -5.64 -11.41 -14.04
C LYS A 39 -6.02 -10.80 -15.40
N PRO A 40 -5.58 -9.58 -15.73
CA PRO A 40 -5.72 -9.00 -17.06
C PRO A 40 -5.13 -9.91 -18.13
N GLN A 41 -5.73 -9.91 -19.32
CA GLN A 41 -5.26 -10.74 -20.43
C GLN A 41 -3.89 -10.26 -20.94
N ILE A 42 -3.67 -8.95 -20.93
CA ILE A 42 -2.43 -8.33 -21.41
C ILE A 42 -1.68 -7.75 -20.20
N ILE A 43 -0.50 -8.29 -19.94
CA ILE A 43 0.39 -7.83 -18.86
C ILE A 43 1.81 -7.74 -19.41
N SER A 44 2.47 -6.62 -19.14
CA SER A 44 3.90 -6.42 -19.35
C SER A 44 4.64 -6.60 -18.02
N ASN A 45 5.84 -7.18 -18.05
CA ASN A 45 6.72 -7.23 -16.87
C ASN A 45 7.36 -5.87 -16.56
N GLN A 46 7.38 -4.96 -17.52
CA GLN A 46 7.94 -3.63 -17.37
C GLN A 46 6.90 -2.57 -17.65
N LYS A 47 7.02 -1.42 -16.94
CA LYS A 47 6.21 -0.24 -17.21
C LYS A 47 6.58 0.33 -18.56
N THR A 48 5.58 0.53 -19.44
CA THR A 48 5.73 1.12 -20.78
C THR A 48 4.75 2.27 -20.98
N LYS A 49 4.80 2.95 -22.11
CA LYS A 49 3.82 4.00 -22.46
C LYS A 49 2.39 3.47 -22.56
N GLU A 50 2.22 2.21 -22.94
CA GLU A 50 0.92 1.54 -23.07
C GLU A 50 0.50 0.85 -21.76
N HIS A 51 1.44 0.18 -21.09
CA HIS A 51 1.20 -0.55 -19.84
C HIS A 51 1.68 0.30 -18.65
N GLN A 52 0.83 1.23 -18.22
CA GLN A 52 1.21 2.22 -17.21
C GLN A 52 0.76 1.83 -15.80
N TYR A 53 -0.29 1.02 -15.68
CA TYR A 53 -0.93 0.75 -14.40
C TYR A 53 -0.44 -0.55 -13.79
N PRO A 54 0.08 -0.52 -12.55
CA PRO A 54 0.54 -1.73 -11.89
C PRO A 54 -0.60 -2.68 -11.59
N VAL A 55 -0.30 -3.96 -11.71
CA VAL A 55 -1.14 -5.08 -11.30
C VAL A 55 -0.55 -5.63 -10.01
N TYR A 56 -1.34 -5.68 -8.94
CA TYR A 56 -0.89 -6.19 -7.65
C TYR A 56 -1.55 -7.50 -7.29
N SER A 57 -0.77 -8.42 -6.73
CA SER A 57 -1.15 -9.71 -6.19
C SER A 57 -0.77 -9.81 -4.71
N ASN A 58 -0.97 -10.97 -4.10
CA ASN A 58 -0.69 -11.24 -2.69
C ASN A 58 0.79 -11.51 -2.35
N GLY A 59 1.73 -11.22 -3.26
CA GLY A 59 3.17 -11.33 -3.01
C GLY A 59 3.67 -10.30 -1.99
N ILE A 60 4.82 -10.59 -1.35
CA ILE A 60 5.51 -9.64 -0.46
C ILE A 60 6.55 -8.85 -1.24
N SER A 61 7.28 -9.51 -2.15
CA SER A 61 8.29 -8.87 -2.99
C SER A 61 7.66 -7.74 -3.79
N ASP A 62 8.34 -6.60 -3.85
CA ASP A 62 7.88 -5.39 -4.54
C ASP A 62 6.43 -5.02 -4.19
N GLU A 63 6.07 -5.21 -2.92
CA GLU A 63 4.71 -4.98 -2.42
C GLU A 63 3.62 -5.74 -3.20
N GLY A 64 3.96 -6.87 -3.79
CA GLY A 64 3.05 -7.70 -4.58
C GLY A 64 2.89 -7.26 -6.03
N LEU A 65 3.78 -6.45 -6.56
CA LEU A 65 3.78 -6.09 -7.99
C LEU A 65 3.90 -7.35 -8.85
N TYR A 66 2.91 -7.54 -9.73
CA TYR A 66 2.83 -8.68 -10.65
C TYR A 66 3.22 -8.30 -12.08
N GLY A 67 3.10 -7.04 -12.45
CA GLY A 67 3.36 -6.48 -13.77
C GLY A 67 2.55 -5.22 -14.01
N PHE A 68 2.41 -4.84 -15.27
CA PHE A 68 1.73 -3.61 -15.69
C PHE A 68 0.71 -3.90 -16.79
N THR A 69 -0.40 -3.15 -16.78
CA THR A 69 -1.50 -3.29 -17.75
C THR A 69 -1.93 -1.92 -18.31
N THR A 70 -2.80 -1.94 -19.29
CA THR A 70 -3.30 -0.74 -19.98
C THR A 70 -4.37 0.01 -19.20
N ASP A 71 -5.10 -0.68 -18.31
CA ASP A 71 -6.24 -0.15 -17.57
C ASP A 71 -6.11 -0.36 -16.06
N TYR A 72 -6.80 0.47 -15.29
CA TYR A 72 -6.90 0.32 -13.85
C TYR A 72 -8.34 0.05 -13.40
N LYS A 73 -8.49 -0.62 -12.26
CA LYS A 73 -9.78 -0.84 -11.60
C LYS A 73 -10.00 0.08 -10.41
N ILE A 74 -8.93 0.48 -9.74
CA ILE A 74 -8.96 1.36 -8.57
C ILE A 74 -8.12 2.60 -8.88
N SER A 75 -8.73 3.77 -8.77
CA SER A 75 -8.06 5.07 -8.98
C SER A 75 -7.81 5.83 -7.68
N ALA A 76 -8.61 5.54 -6.66
CA ALA A 76 -8.51 6.21 -5.37
C ALA A 76 -7.35 5.68 -4.51
N GLU A 77 -6.82 6.54 -3.63
CA GLU A 77 -5.90 6.10 -2.58
C GLU A 77 -6.60 5.06 -1.70
N SER A 78 -5.96 3.91 -1.51
CA SER A 78 -6.60 2.75 -0.92
C SER A 78 -5.60 1.85 -0.20
N VAL A 79 -6.11 0.89 0.57
CA VAL A 79 -5.30 -0.10 1.26
C VAL A 79 -5.57 -1.47 0.68
N THR A 80 -4.51 -2.24 0.40
CA THR A 80 -4.64 -3.64 0.00
C THR A 80 -4.13 -4.56 1.10
N VAL A 81 -4.83 -5.67 1.32
CA VAL A 81 -4.48 -6.69 2.31
C VAL A 81 -4.44 -8.05 1.64
N SER A 82 -3.36 -8.80 1.83
CA SER A 82 -3.24 -10.17 1.34
C SER A 82 -4.22 -11.09 2.05
N ALA A 83 -5.06 -11.77 1.27
CA ALA A 83 -6.13 -12.62 1.77
C ALA A 83 -5.73 -14.11 1.88
N ARG A 84 -4.64 -14.54 1.27
CA ARG A 84 -4.19 -15.92 1.25
C ARG A 84 -2.67 -16.03 1.07
N GLY A 85 -2.06 -17.04 1.66
CA GLY A 85 -0.60 -17.24 1.64
C GLY A 85 0.07 -16.33 2.67
N THR A 86 0.27 -15.07 2.34
CA THR A 86 0.83 -14.03 3.22
C THR A 86 -0.27 -13.20 3.87
N ILE A 87 -1.23 -13.85 4.54
CA ILE A 87 -2.40 -13.20 5.14
C ILE A 87 -1.97 -12.03 6.03
N GLY A 88 -2.65 -10.88 5.85
CA GLY A 88 -2.41 -9.70 6.66
C GLY A 88 -1.24 -8.84 6.19
N PHE A 89 -0.61 -9.12 5.04
CA PHE A 89 0.34 -8.19 4.45
C PHE A 89 -0.40 -6.96 3.91
N VAL A 90 -0.14 -5.80 4.50
CA VAL A 90 -0.88 -4.54 4.26
C VAL A 90 -0.02 -3.59 3.45
N CYS A 91 -0.57 -3.05 2.36
CA CYS A 91 0.08 -2.02 1.54
C CYS A 91 -0.83 -0.81 1.32
N LEU A 92 -0.26 0.39 1.36
CA LEU A 92 -0.91 1.63 0.95
C LEU A 92 -0.70 1.83 -0.56
N ARG A 93 -1.80 2.06 -1.30
CA ARG A 93 -1.80 2.29 -2.75
C ARG A 93 -2.18 3.74 -3.02
N HIS A 94 -1.29 4.48 -3.66
CA HIS A 94 -1.46 5.92 -3.92
C HIS A 94 -1.58 6.28 -5.41
N ILE A 95 -1.36 5.30 -6.29
CA ILE A 95 -1.50 5.44 -7.74
C ILE A 95 -2.60 4.50 -8.25
N PRO A 96 -3.23 4.79 -9.41
CA PRO A 96 -4.20 3.88 -10.02
C PRO A 96 -3.60 2.50 -10.30
N TYR A 97 -4.35 1.43 -10.01
CA TYR A 97 -3.88 0.05 -10.14
C TYR A 97 -5.00 -0.96 -10.39
N THR A 98 -4.61 -2.20 -10.71
CA THR A 98 -5.52 -3.35 -10.83
C THR A 98 -5.16 -4.41 -9.80
N PRO A 99 -6.03 -4.65 -8.78
CA PRO A 99 -5.86 -5.76 -7.85
C PRO A 99 -6.33 -7.07 -8.48
N ILE A 100 -5.51 -8.12 -8.36
CA ILE A 100 -5.90 -9.46 -8.81
C ILE A 100 -6.11 -10.41 -7.63
N VAL A 101 -6.52 -11.65 -7.92
CA VAL A 101 -6.91 -12.67 -6.93
C VAL A 101 -6.03 -12.70 -5.68
N ARG A 102 -6.66 -12.96 -4.53
CA ARG A 102 -6.06 -13.07 -3.19
C ARG A 102 -5.66 -11.73 -2.56
N LEU A 103 -6.07 -10.60 -3.12
CA LEU A 103 -6.04 -9.31 -2.45
C LEU A 103 -7.45 -8.90 -2.02
N VAL A 104 -7.54 -8.27 -0.86
CA VAL A 104 -8.70 -7.46 -0.46
C VAL A 104 -8.29 -6.00 -0.59
N THR A 105 -9.11 -5.22 -1.26
CA THR A 105 -8.94 -3.77 -1.41
C THR A 105 -9.95 -3.06 -0.53
N LEU A 106 -9.49 -2.04 0.19
CA LEU A 106 -10.29 -1.13 1.00
C LEU A 106 -10.10 0.29 0.47
N VAL A 107 -11.14 0.86 -0.11
CA VAL A 107 -11.18 2.27 -0.51
C VAL A 107 -11.89 3.05 0.60
N PRO A 108 -11.17 3.85 1.41
CA PRO A 108 -11.75 4.50 2.57
C PRO A 108 -12.73 5.60 2.20
N HIS A 109 -13.77 5.77 2.99
CA HIS A 109 -14.65 6.93 2.94
C HIS A 109 -13.91 8.12 3.56
N THR A 110 -13.36 8.99 2.75
CA THR A 110 -12.43 10.07 3.15
C THR A 110 -13.04 11.12 4.09
N ASN A 111 -14.35 11.17 4.17
CA ASN A 111 -15.09 11.99 5.15
C ASN A 111 -15.04 11.39 6.58
N ILE A 112 -14.67 10.12 6.73
CA ILE A 112 -14.59 9.39 7.99
C ILE A 112 -13.15 9.07 8.35
N VAL A 113 -12.39 8.44 7.42
CA VAL A 113 -11.04 7.95 7.66
C VAL A 113 -10.13 8.18 6.46
N SER A 114 -8.87 8.53 6.69
CA SER A 114 -7.88 8.61 5.62
C SER A 114 -7.27 7.24 5.31
N ALA A 115 -6.83 7.03 4.06
CA ALA A 115 -6.16 5.80 3.67
C ALA A 115 -4.87 5.55 4.47
N LYS A 116 -4.16 6.61 4.85
CA LYS A 116 -2.93 6.53 5.65
C LYS A 116 -3.20 6.09 7.09
N TYR A 117 -4.27 6.61 7.70
CA TYR A 117 -4.70 6.14 9.02
C TYR A 117 -5.12 4.67 8.97
N LEU A 118 -5.97 4.31 8.01
CA LEU A 118 -6.42 2.93 7.81
C LEU A 118 -5.25 1.96 7.58
N TYR A 119 -4.28 2.35 6.75
CA TYR A 119 -3.06 1.59 6.52
C TYR A 119 -2.26 1.36 7.81
N LEU A 120 -1.98 2.42 8.56
CA LEU A 120 -1.20 2.33 9.79
C LEU A 120 -1.92 1.55 10.88
N TRP A 121 -3.26 1.69 10.97
CA TRP A 121 -4.08 0.88 11.86
C TRP A 121 -3.96 -0.61 11.52
N LEU A 122 -4.28 -0.98 10.27
CA LEU A 122 -4.25 -2.37 9.83
C LEU A 122 -2.86 -3.00 9.96
N LYS A 123 -1.81 -2.21 9.80
CA LYS A 123 -0.43 -2.66 10.02
C LYS A 123 -0.07 -2.86 11.48
N SER A 124 -0.78 -2.21 12.39
CA SER A 124 -0.54 -2.28 13.84
C SER A 124 -1.29 -3.42 14.56
N VAL A 125 -2.28 -4.02 13.90
CA VAL A 125 -3.09 -5.09 14.47
C VAL A 125 -2.84 -6.41 13.76
N PRO A 126 -2.91 -7.56 14.48
CA PRO A 126 -2.81 -8.86 13.85
C PRO A 126 -4.07 -9.13 13.01
N ILE A 127 -3.88 -9.45 11.72
CA ILE A 127 -4.96 -9.83 10.82
C ILE A 127 -4.88 -11.35 10.62
N HIS A 128 -5.94 -12.04 10.98
CA HIS A 128 -6.04 -13.49 10.88
C HIS A 128 -7.07 -13.89 9.82
N GLY A 129 -6.79 -14.98 9.13
CA GLY A 129 -7.77 -15.63 8.28
C GLY A 129 -8.68 -16.58 9.04
N THR A 130 -9.80 -16.94 8.46
CA THR A 130 -10.71 -17.99 8.94
C THR A 130 -10.44 -19.29 8.18
N GLY A 131 -10.73 -20.43 8.81
CA GLY A 131 -10.58 -21.78 8.25
C GLY A 131 -9.53 -22.63 8.97
N THR A 132 -9.80 -23.94 9.08
CA THR A 132 -8.98 -24.91 9.80
C THR A 132 -7.87 -25.53 8.95
N THR A 133 -8.09 -25.74 7.66
CA THR A 133 -7.15 -26.41 6.74
C THR A 133 -6.36 -25.42 5.91
N GLN A 134 -7.02 -24.37 5.40
CA GLN A 134 -6.37 -23.24 4.73
C GLN A 134 -6.98 -21.96 5.25
N GLN A 135 -6.20 -21.21 5.97
CA GLN A 135 -6.64 -19.89 6.43
C GLN A 135 -6.78 -18.95 5.22
N GLN A 136 -7.88 -18.25 5.17
CA GLN A 136 -8.17 -17.25 4.16
C GLN A 136 -8.90 -16.07 4.80
N LEU A 137 -8.53 -14.86 4.43
CA LEU A 137 -9.24 -13.66 4.76
C LEU A 137 -10.38 -13.48 3.75
N THR A 138 -11.63 -13.52 4.21
CA THR A 138 -12.79 -13.28 3.36
C THR A 138 -13.28 -11.85 3.52
N VAL A 139 -13.77 -11.24 2.45
CA VAL A 139 -14.33 -9.87 2.52
C VAL A 139 -15.49 -9.78 3.51
N PRO A 140 -16.47 -10.73 3.55
CA PRO A 140 -17.57 -10.68 4.52
C PRO A 140 -17.12 -10.71 5.99
N ASP A 141 -16.07 -11.47 6.32
CA ASP A 141 -15.57 -11.54 7.69
C ASP A 141 -14.73 -10.30 8.02
N PHE A 142 -13.88 -9.88 7.08
CA PHE A 142 -13.01 -8.72 7.27
C PHE A 142 -13.80 -7.41 7.40
N ARG A 143 -14.93 -7.28 6.74
CA ARG A 143 -15.86 -6.14 6.90
C ARG A 143 -16.34 -5.93 8.34
N LYS A 144 -16.41 -6.97 9.14
CA LYS A 144 -16.86 -6.93 10.54
C LYS A 144 -15.77 -6.51 11.52
N THR A 145 -14.51 -6.45 11.05
CA THR A 145 -13.38 -6.04 11.91
C THR A 145 -13.59 -4.61 12.37
N GLU A 146 -13.54 -4.41 13.67
CA GLU A 146 -13.69 -3.09 14.28
C GLU A 146 -12.36 -2.32 14.24
N ILE A 147 -12.46 -1.03 13.98
CA ILE A 147 -11.38 -0.07 14.03
C ILE A 147 -11.78 1.11 14.91
N LEU A 148 -10.83 1.69 15.59
CA LEU A 148 -11.03 2.92 16.36
C LEU A 148 -10.87 4.13 15.44
N ILE A 149 -11.85 5.02 15.45
CA ILE A 149 -11.85 6.26 14.69
C ILE A 149 -11.77 7.43 15.66
N PRO A 150 -10.71 8.24 15.60
CA PRO A 150 -10.59 9.45 16.42
C PRO A 150 -11.54 10.54 15.93
N PRO A 151 -11.76 11.61 16.72
CA PRO A 151 -12.48 12.79 16.27
C PRO A 151 -11.92 13.36 14.96
N LYS A 152 -12.79 13.95 14.15
CA LYS A 152 -12.40 14.47 12.82
C LYS A 152 -11.22 15.44 12.86
N ALA A 153 -11.15 16.29 13.87
CA ALA A 153 -10.03 17.24 14.04
C ALA A 153 -8.70 16.49 14.20
N ASP A 154 -8.66 15.48 15.07
CA ASP A 154 -7.46 14.65 15.29
C ASP A 154 -7.07 13.85 14.05
N MET A 155 -8.06 13.33 13.31
CA MET A 155 -7.84 12.64 12.06
C MET A 155 -7.23 13.57 11.01
N SER A 156 -7.75 14.79 10.87
CA SER A 156 -7.26 15.78 9.90
C SER A 156 -5.83 16.20 10.20
N GLU A 157 -5.56 16.60 11.44
CA GLU A 157 -4.22 17.01 11.88
C GLU A 157 -3.18 15.89 11.70
N PHE A 158 -3.55 14.66 12.08
CA PHE A 158 -2.71 13.51 11.85
C PHE A 158 -2.45 13.26 10.37
N THR A 159 -3.49 13.31 9.55
CA THR A 159 -3.39 13.08 8.09
C THR A 159 -2.49 14.11 7.42
N GLU A 160 -2.61 15.39 7.79
CA GLU A 160 -1.72 16.45 7.29
C GLU A 160 -0.26 16.18 7.65
N THR A 161 -0.01 15.80 8.91
CA THR A 161 1.34 15.49 9.38
C THR A 161 1.96 14.31 8.63
N VAL A 162 1.22 13.21 8.47
CA VAL A 162 1.76 12.02 7.79
C VAL A 162 1.80 12.15 6.27
N ASN A 163 1.01 13.03 5.67
CA ASN A 163 1.04 13.27 4.23
C ASN A 163 2.45 13.66 3.75
N SER A 164 3.12 14.57 4.44
CA SER A 164 4.47 15.00 4.09
C SER A 164 5.48 13.85 4.17
N LEU A 165 5.35 12.98 5.18
CA LEU A 165 6.21 11.80 5.34
C LEU A 165 5.99 10.78 4.21
N PHE A 166 4.74 10.51 3.84
CA PHE A 166 4.45 9.59 2.75
C PHE A 166 4.89 10.15 1.39
N GLN A 167 4.70 11.46 1.15
CA GLN A 167 5.22 12.09 -0.06
C GLN A 167 6.74 11.95 -0.19
N GLN A 168 7.49 12.13 0.89
CA GLN A 168 8.93 11.90 0.90
C GLN A 168 9.29 10.44 0.61
N VAL A 169 8.56 9.48 1.20
CA VAL A 169 8.77 8.05 0.93
C VAL A 169 8.58 7.75 -0.55
N TRP A 170 7.48 8.23 -1.15
CA TRP A 170 7.19 7.97 -2.56
C TRP A 170 8.18 8.67 -3.51
N ALA A 171 8.56 9.91 -3.20
CA ALA A 171 9.61 10.62 -3.96
C ALA A 171 10.94 9.86 -3.94
N ASN A 172 11.36 9.38 -2.76
CA ASN A 172 12.58 8.59 -2.61
C ASN A 172 12.49 7.23 -3.35
N GLN A 173 11.33 6.57 -3.33
CA GLN A 173 11.12 5.33 -4.09
C GLN A 173 11.23 5.57 -5.60
N GLU A 174 10.63 6.65 -6.09
CA GLU A 174 10.72 7.02 -7.51
C GLU A 174 12.16 7.36 -7.92
N GLU A 175 12.88 8.09 -7.08
CA GLU A 175 14.30 8.41 -7.31
C GLU A 175 15.15 7.14 -7.29
N ASN A 176 14.95 6.25 -6.34
CA ASN A 176 15.65 4.95 -6.28
C ASN A 176 15.42 4.12 -7.55
N THR A 177 14.20 4.12 -8.09
CA THR A 177 13.90 3.44 -9.35
C THR A 177 14.69 4.05 -10.49
N LYS A 178 14.70 5.39 -10.63
CA LYS A 178 15.49 6.09 -11.67
C LYS A 178 16.98 5.81 -11.54
N LEU A 179 17.52 5.82 -10.32
CA LEU A 179 18.93 5.53 -10.06
C LEU A 179 19.28 4.08 -10.41
N ALA A 180 18.39 3.13 -10.12
CA ALA A 180 18.56 1.73 -10.51
C ALA A 180 18.59 1.58 -12.04
N ASP A 181 17.68 2.22 -12.75
CA ASP A 181 17.64 2.20 -14.24
C ASP A 181 18.92 2.80 -14.85
N ILE A 182 19.41 3.91 -14.28
CA ILE A 182 20.68 4.53 -14.71
C ILE A 182 21.85 3.57 -14.46
N ARG A 183 21.95 3.00 -13.26
CA ARG A 183 23.00 2.03 -12.92
C ARG A 183 22.98 0.85 -13.90
N ASP A 184 21.82 0.24 -14.12
CA ASP A 184 21.67 -0.95 -14.94
C ASP A 184 21.93 -0.67 -16.45
N THR A 185 21.74 0.58 -16.86
CA THR A 185 22.08 1.04 -18.22
C THR A 185 23.59 1.31 -18.36
N LEU A 186 24.21 1.94 -17.36
CA LEU A 186 25.61 2.38 -17.44
C LEU A 186 26.60 1.28 -17.10
N LEU A 187 26.28 0.41 -16.13
CA LEU A 187 27.21 -0.62 -15.64
C LEU A 187 27.73 -1.57 -16.73
N PRO A 188 26.88 -2.12 -17.63
CA PRO A 188 27.37 -2.96 -18.74
C PRO A 188 28.31 -2.20 -19.70
N ARG A 189 28.02 -0.92 -19.96
CA ARG A 189 28.81 -0.07 -20.87
C ARG A 189 30.16 0.31 -20.29
N LEU A 190 30.23 0.50 -18.96
CA LEU A 190 31.48 0.68 -18.23
C LEU A 190 32.32 -0.61 -18.25
N MET A 191 31.68 -1.75 -17.99
CA MET A 191 32.38 -3.05 -17.95
C MET A 191 32.89 -3.49 -19.33
N SER A 192 32.21 -3.11 -20.42
CA SER A 192 32.64 -3.39 -21.78
C SER A 192 33.72 -2.41 -22.31
N GLY A 193 34.03 -1.35 -21.57
CA GLY A 193 34.94 -0.29 -22.03
C GLY A 193 34.33 0.66 -23.07
N GLU A 194 33.04 0.57 -23.32
CA GLU A 194 32.31 1.49 -24.21
C GLU A 194 32.28 2.93 -23.68
N LEU A 195 32.24 3.04 -22.33
CA LEU A 195 32.34 4.32 -21.64
C LEU A 195 33.71 4.44 -20.99
N ASP A 196 34.51 5.39 -21.47
CA ASP A 196 35.76 5.77 -20.84
C ASP A 196 35.52 6.83 -19.75
N VAL A 197 35.87 6.53 -18.54
CA VAL A 197 35.75 7.41 -17.36
C VAL A 197 37.08 7.92 -16.86
N SER A 198 38.18 7.67 -17.57
CA SER A 198 39.55 8.06 -17.17
C SER A 198 39.75 9.58 -17.07
N SER A 199 38.87 10.36 -17.69
CA SER A 199 38.89 11.82 -17.68
C SER A 199 37.95 12.48 -16.66
N ILE A 200 37.23 11.71 -15.87
CA ILE A 200 36.31 12.24 -14.84
C ILE A 200 37.13 12.50 -13.57
N GLU A 201 37.30 13.77 -13.22
CA GLU A 201 37.80 14.16 -11.90
C GLU A 201 36.71 13.92 -10.85
N ILE A 202 37.04 13.22 -9.77
CA ILE A 202 36.16 12.90 -8.62
C ILE A 202 36.46 13.90 -7.52
#